data_b57d79a6a56a94d58f8e5fe55604c56c
#
_entry.id   b57d79a6a56a94d58f8e5fe55604c56c
#
_cell.length_a   1.000
_cell.length_b   1.000
_cell.length_c   1.000
_cell.angle_alpha   90.00
_cell.angle_beta   90.00
_cell.angle_gamma   90.00
#
_symmetry.space_group_name_H-M   'P 1'
#
loop_
_entity.id
_entity.type
_entity.pdbx_description
1 polymer ?
#
loop_
_entity_poly.entity_id
_entity_poly.type
_entity_poly.pdbx_seq_one_letter_code
_entity_poly.pdbx_strand_id
1 'polypeptide(L)'
;PLNTSAWNTSLHGYKLWILFPNDVPKWIANGRQFRGPNEDNEAIDYFAKILPRLKASEGKENLRYIECVQRPGETIFVPGGWWHAVLNLSDTMAVTQNFCSHFNFDAVWKSFRISRKVLSNKFLGILKKRRNYLYDRAVDLNTKDKFKMKGKKGKPSEKDQEPSSSNTTTTLFSSSASTSSSSDSSSS
;
A
#
# COMPACT_ATOMS: atom_id res chain seq x y z
N PRO A 1 0.51 5.57 -2.03
CA PRO A 1 0.51 4.79 -0.80
C PRO A 1 0.31 5.68 0.41
N LEU A 2 -0.42 5.21 1.42
CA LEU A 2 -0.72 5.97 2.64
C LEU A 2 0.29 5.70 3.78
N ASN A 3 1.44 5.11 3.48
CA ASN A 3 2.41 4.62 4.46
C ASN A 3 1.82 3.61 5.46
N THR A 4 0.76 2.92 5.08
CA THR A 4 0.24 1.78 5.85
C THR A 4 1.24 0.63 5.82
N SER A 5 1.28 -0.15 6.88
CA SER A 5 1.90 -1.46 6.83
C SER A 5 0.96 -2.45 6.14
N ALA A 6 1.50 -3.56 5.68
CA ALA A 6 0.72 -4.65 5.11
C ALA A 6 1.21 -5.99 5.62
N TRP A 7 0.34 -6.98 5.60
CA TRP A 7 0.71 -8.37 5.70
C TRP A 7 0.17 -9.12 4.49
N ASN A 8 0.88 -10.15 4.08
CA ASN A 8 0.50 -11.04 3.00
C ASN A 8 0.75 -12.48 3.42
N THR A 9 -0.30 -13.29 3.45
CA THR A 9 -0.23 -14.72 3.78
C THR A 9 -0.45 -15.53 2.51
N SER A 10 0.53 -16.34 2.12
CA SER A 10 0.37 -17.26 0.99
C SER A 10 -0.44 -18.48 1.44
N LEU A 11 -1.53 -18.77 0.74
CA LEU A 11 -2.34 -19.97 0.93
C LEU A 11 -1.87 -21.10 0.00
N HIS A 12 -1.43 -20.74 -1.22
CA HIS A 12 -0.97 -21.67 -2.24
C HIS A 12 0.12 -21.01 -3.08
N GLY A 13 1.08 -21.81 -3.56
CA GLY A 13 2.13 -21.36 -4.47
C GLY A 13 3.26 -20.59 -3.76
N TYR A 14 4.26 -20.23 -4.52
CA TYR A 14 5.50 -19.59 -4.06
C TYR A 14 5.64 -18.20 -4.64
N LYS A 15 6.14 -17.27 -3.81
CA LYS A 15 6.41 -15.88 -4.21
C LYS A 15 7.84 -15.50 -3.86
N LEU A 16 8.53 -14.86 -4.79
CA LEU A 16 9.81 -14.22 -4.52
C LEU A 16 9.55 -12.77 -4.12
N TRP A 17 10.07 -12.36 -2.99
CA TRP A 17 9.98 -11.01 -2.46
C TRP A 17 11.34 -10.35 -2.44
N ILE A 18 11.35 -9.06 -2.72
CA ILE A 18 12.43 -8.17 -2.37
C ILE A 18 11.85 -6.93 -1.68
N LEU A 19 12.46 -6.56 -0.55
CA LEU A 19 12.04 -5.40 0.25
C LEU A 19 13.26 -4.50 0.50
N PHE A 20 13.07 -3.20 0.31
CA PHE A 20 14.08 -2.20 0.63
C PHE A 20 13.58 -1.30 1.76
N PRO A 21 14.42 -1.00 2.77
CA PRO A 21 14.11 -0.02 3.79
C PRO A 21 13.70 1.33 3.19
N ASN A 22 12.91 2.09 3.94
CA ASN A 22 12.35 3.37 3.49
C ASN A 22 13.39 4.48 3.28
N ASP A 23 14.60 4.32 3.80
CA ASP A 23 15.74 5.22 3.59
C ASP A 23 16.51 4.92 2.29
N VAL A 24 16.26 3.78 1.64
CA VAL A 24 16.74 3.52 0.29
C VAL A 24 15.96 4.41 -0.69
N PRO A 25 16.64 5.26 -1.47
CA PRO A 25 15.97 6.13 -2.42
C PRO A 25 15.12 5.34 -3.43
N LYS A 26 13.96 5.89 -3.79
CA LYS A 26 13.04 5.25 -4.74
C LYS A 26 13.70 4.90 -6.07
N TRP A 27 14.56 5.76 -6.57
CA TRP A 27 15.23 5.56 -7.86
C TRP A 27 16.22 4.40 -7.83
N ILE A 28 16.79 4.07 -6.65
CA ILE A 28 17.56 2.86 -6.42
C ILE A 28 16.62 1.65 -6.34
N ALA A 29 15.65 1.68 -5.44
CA ALA A 29 14.76 0.54 -5.24
C ALA A 29 14.02 0.08 -6.51
N ASN A 30 13.63 1.02 -7.39
CA ASN A 30 12.96 0.68 -8.67
C ASN A 30 13.93 0.39 -9.81
N GLY A 31 15.23 0.57 -9.61
CA GLY A 31 16.26 0.29 -10.60
C GLY A 31 16.10 1.00 -11.94
N ARG A 32 15.41 2.17 -11.96
CA ARG A 32 15.05 2.87 -13.20
C ARG A 32 16.26 3.12 -14.13
N GLN A 33 17.42 3.41 -13.56
CA GLN A 33 18.67 3.67 -14.29
C GLN A 33 19.24 2.43 -14.98
N PHE A 34 18.81 1.24 -14.55
CA PHE A 34 19.27 -0.05 -15.12
C PHE A 34 18.28 -0.66 -16.10
N ARG A 35 17.20 0.07 -16.40
CA ARG A 35 16.20 -0.37 -17.36
C ARG A 35 16.72 -0.17 -18.77
N GLY A 36 16.72 -1.24 -19.57
CA GLY A 36 17.04 -1.18 -20.98
C GLY A 36 15.85 -0.75 -21.85
N PRO A 37 16.10 -0.53 -23.16
CA PRO A 37 15.04 -0.36 -24.13
C PRO A 37 14.11 -1.59 -24.12
N ASN A 38 12.82 -1.38 -24.23
CA ASN A 38 11.80 -2.45 -24.24
C ASN A 38 11.70 -3.28 -22.94
N GLU A 39 12.15 -2.74 -21.81
CA GLU A 39 11.94 -3.32 -20.50
C GLU A 39 10.91 -2.50 -19.73
N ASP A 40 9.91 -3.18 -19.19
CA ASP A 40 8.77 -2.60 -18.50
C ASP A 40 8.92 -2.55 -16.96
N ASN A 41 7.88 -2.07 -16.26
CA ASN A 41 7.76 -2.15 -14.80
C ASN A 41 7.21 -3.49 -14.32
N GLU A 42 7.09 -4.47 -15.20
CA GLU A 42 6.60 -5.79 -14.85
C GLU A 42 7.55 -6.51 -13.90
N ALA A 43 6.98 -7.28 -12.97
CA ALA A 43 7.78 -7.96 -11.96
C ALA A 43 8.81 -8.91 -12.61
N ILE A 44 8.47 -9.56 -13.71
CA ILE A 44 9.39 -10.47 -14.40
C ILE A 44 10.64 -9.74 -14.92
N ASP A 45 10.48 -8.59 -15.54
CA ASP A 45 11.61 -7.79 -16.03
C ASP A 45 12.45 -7.23 -14.87
N TYR A 46 11.78 -6.80 -13.80
CA TYR A 46 12.48 -6.33 -12.62
C TYR A 46 13.36 -7.42 -12.00
N PHE A 47 12.82 -8.60 -11.74
CA PHE A 47 13.56 -9.68 -11.08
C PHE A 47 14.58 -10.34 -12.01
N ALA A 48 14.26 -10.52 -13.30
CA ALA A 48 15.14 -11.22 -14.24
C ALA A 48 16.30 -10.36 -14.77
N LYS A 49 16.09 -9.03 -14.89
CA LYS A 49 17.03 -8.16 -15.59
C LYS A 49 17.50 -6.96 -14.74
N ILE A 50 16.57 -6.20 -14.17
CA ILE A 50 16.88 -4.93 -13.50
C ILE A 50 17.56 -5.18 -12.17
N LEU A 51 16.99 -6.04 -11.32
CA LEU A 51 17.53 -6.35 -10.00
C LEU A 51 18.94 -6.93 -10.04
N PRO A 52 19.29 -7.90 -10.93
CA PRO A 52 20.67 -8.35 -11.08
C PRO A 52 21.66 -7.24 -11.46
N ARG A 53 21.27 -6.34 -12.37
CA ARG A 53 22.11 -5.18 -12.75
C ARG A 53 22.30 -4.21 -11.58
N LEU A 54 21.21 -3.94 -10.82
CA LEU A 54 21.25 -3.12 -9.63
C LEU A 54 22.21 -3.71 -8.58
N LYS A 55 22.09 -5.01 -8.30
CA LYS A 55 23.00 -5.71 -7.36
C LYS A 55 24.44 -5.68 -7.80
N ALA A 56 24.70 -5.72 -9.11
CA ALA A 56 26.05 -5.69 -9.66
C ALA A 56 26.69 -4.29 -9.57
N SER A 57 25.89 -3.22 -9.71
CA SER A 57 26.39 -1.84 -9.78
C SER A 57 26.69 -1.22 -8.42
N GLU A 58 25.84 -1.46 -7.41
CA GLU A 58 25.98 -0.83 -6.08
C GLU A 58 26.98 -1.56 -5.16
N GLY A 59 27.48 -2.73 -5.59
CA GLY A 59 28.23 -3.62 -4.72
C GLY A 59 27.33 -4.27 -3.66
N LYS A 60 27.59 -5.51 -3.32
CA LYS A 60 26.77 -6.28 -2.37
C LYS A 60 26.72 -5.68 -0.96
N GLU A 61 27.70 -4.85 -0.60
CA GLU A 61 27.88 -4.31 0.74
C GLU A 61 27.08 -3.02 1.00
N ASN A 62 26.71 -2.29 -0.05
CA ASN A 62 26.07 -0.97 0.08
C ASN A 62 24.54 -1.00 -0.13
N LEU A 63 24.01 -2.02 -0.79
CA LEU A 63 22.60 -2.14 -1.07
C LEU A 63 21.88 -2.92 0.04
N ARG A 64 21.14 -2.19 0.89
CA ARG A 64 20.36 -2.81 1.96
C ARG A 64 19.01 -3.29 1.43
N TYR A 65 18.78 -4.60 1.47
CA TYR A 65 17.52 -5.22 1.10
C TYR A 65 17.31 -6.54 1.82
N ILE A 66 16.06 -6.99 1.85
CA ILE A 66 15.68 -8.33 2.28
C ILE A 66 15.13 -9.05 1.05
N GLU A 67 15.62 -10.24 0.77
CA GLU A 67 15.12 -11.09 -0.29
C GLU A 67 14.74 -12.45 0.29
N CYS A 68 13.54 -12.93 -0.02
CA CYS A 68 13.06 -14.21 0.49
C CYS A 68 12.03 -14.85 -0.44
N VAL A 69 11.94 -16.16 -0.38
CA VAL A 69 10.86 -16.93 -1.00
C VAL A 69 9.80 -17.21 0.06
N GLN A 70 8.59 -16.75 -0.18
CA GLN A 70 7.42 -17.03 0.64
C GLN A 70 6.79 -18.35 0.19
N ARG A 71 6.58 -19.25 1.14
CA ARG A 71 5.94 -20.55 0.94
C ARG A 71 4.48 -20.54 1.37
N PRO A 72 3.66 -21.52 0.98
CA PRO A 72 2.32 -21.71 1.54
C PRO A 72 2.33 -21.75 3.06
N GLY A 73 1.40 -21.06 3.70
CA GLY A 73 1.29 -20.92 5.15
C GLY A 73 2.16 -19.81 5.76
N GLU A 74 3.12 -19.25 5.02
CA GLU A 74 3.96 -18.16 5.52
C GLU A 74 3.30 -16.79 5.33
N THR A 75 3.60 -15.90 6.28
CA THR A 75 3.15 -14.49 6.24
C THR A 75 4.34 -13.57 6.14
N ILE A 76 4.35 -12.71 5.13
CA ILE A 76 5.30 -11.61 4.98
C ILE A 76 4.68 -10.34 5.56
N PHE A 77 5.39 -9.69 6.46
CA PHE A 77 5.06 -8.37 6.95
C PHE A 77 5.86 -7.31 6.18
N VAL A 78 5.14 -6.35 5.61
CA VAL A 78 5.74 -5.20 4.90
C VAL A 78 5.56 -3.95 5.75
N PRO A 79 6.63 -3.40 6.34
CA PRO A 79 6.55 -2.16 7.09
C PRO A 79 6.07 -0.98 6.23
N GLY A 80 5.38 -0.02 6.85
CA GLY A 80 4.94 1.20 6.16
C GLY A 80 6.12 1.98 5.58
N GLY A 81 5.99 2.38 4.32
CA GLY A 81 7.02 3.14 3.60
C GLY A 81 8.14 2.31 2.96
N TRP A 82 8.20 1.03 3.21
CA TRP A 82 9.17 0.17 2.56
C TRP A 82 8.82 -0.06 1.08
N TRP A 83 9.83 -0.02 0.21
CA TRP A 83 9.68 -0.40 -1.19
C TRP A 83 9.70 -1.92 -1.29
N HIS A 84 8.87 -2.48 -2.13
CA HIS A 84 8.86 -3.92 -2.35
C HIS A 84 8.43 -4.27 -3.76
N ALA A 85 8.93 -5.39 -4.24
CA ALA A 85 8.48 -6.06 -5.45
C ALA A 85 8.24 -7.54 -5.14
N VAL A 86 7.30 -8.12 -5.86
CA VAL A 86 6.89 -9.52 -5.68
C VAL A 86 6.76 -10.17 -7.03
N LEU A 87 7.35 -11.35 -7.18
CA LEU A 87 7.19 -12.21 -8.36
C LEU A 87 6.54 -13.51 -7.93
N ASN A 88 5.46 -13.91 -8.58
CA ASN A 88 4.88 -15.23 -8.43
C ASN A 88 5.76 -16.25 -9.14
N LEU A 89 6.24 -17.26 -8.43
CA LEU A 89 7.09 -18.34 -8.98
C LEU A 89 6.26 -19.52 -9.48
N SER A 90 4.98 -19.57 -9.14
CA SER A 90 3.99 -20.56 -9.57
C SER A 90 2.61 -19.93 -9.54
N ASP A 91 1.57 -20.66 -9.85
CA ASP A 91 0.20 -20.24 -9.53
C ASP A 91 0.06 -19.99 -8.04
N THR A 92 -0.47 -18.84 -7.65
CA THR A 92 -0.50 -18.42 -6.24
C THR A 92 -1.88 -17.93 -5.81
N MET A 93 -2.22 -18.29 -4.58
CA MET A 93 -3.35 -17.72 -3.86
C MET A 93 -2.85 -17.12 -2.54
N ALA A 94 -3.19 -15.88 -2.26
CA ALA A 94 -2.77 -15.20 -1.04
C ALA A 94 -3.85 -14.25 -0.51
N VAL A 95 -3.85 -14.04 0.79
CA VAL A 95 -4.67 -13.00 1.44
C VAL A 95 -3.73 -11.89 1.91
N THR A 96 -4.11 -10.65 1.62
CA THR A 96 -3.32 -9.48 2.03
C THR A 96 -4.22 -8.40 2.59
N GLN A 97 -3.71 -7.62 3.53
CA GLN A 97 -4.39 -6.44 4.05
C GLN A 97 -3.41 -5.36 4.45
N ASN A 98 -3.74 -4.13 4.05
CA ASN A 98 -3.09 -2.95 4.59
C ASN A 98 -3.75 -2.55 5.90
N PHE A 99 -2.94 -2.10 6.87
CA PHE A 99 -3.46 -1.66 8.16
C PHE A 99 -2.71 -0.45 8.73
N CYS A 100 -3.40 0.25 9.60
CA CYS A 100 -2.85 1.31 10.43
C CYS A 100 -2.98 0.89 11.89
N SER A 101 -1.89 0.96 12.63
CA SER A 101 -1.83 0.75 14.07
C SER A 101 -1.32 2.01 14.77
N HIS A 102 -1.30 2.00 16.09
CA HIS A 102 -0.73 3.13 16.85
C HIS A 102 0.78 3.32 16.60
N PHE A 103 1.50 2.29 16.17
CA PHE A 103 2.94 2.36 15.86
C PHE A 103 3.24 3.12 14.57
N ASN A 104 2.40 2.96 13.54
CA ASN A 104 2.61 3.62 12.24
C ASN A 104 1.64 4.78 11.99
N PHE A 105 0.81 5.14 13.00
CA PHE A 105 -0.23 6.15 12.87
C PHE A 105 0.30 7.49 12.37
N ASP A 106 1.43 7.96 12.89
CA ASP A 106 1.99 9.27 12.55
C ASP A 106 2.31 9.37 11.05
N ALA A 107 3.01 8.37 10.51
CA ALA A 107 3.36 8.33 9.10
C ALA A 107 2.12 8.20 8.21
N VAL A 108 1.16 7.36 8.64
CA VAL A 108 -0.12 7.19 7.94
C VAL A 108 -0.92 8.49 7.98
N TRP A 109 -1.06 9.14 9.15
CA TRP A 109 -1.79 10.39 9.27
C TRP A 109 -1.19 11.50 8.40
N LYS A 110 0.12 11.69 8.46
CA LYS A 110 0.83 12.68 7.63
C LYS A 110 0.59 12.47 6.13
N SER A 111 0.66 11.24 5.66
CA SER A 111 0.34 10.90 4.26
C SER A 111 -1.14 11.09 3.94
N PHE A 112 -2.02 10.65 4.82
CA PHE A 112 -3.47 10.64 4.62
C PHE A 112 -4.05 12.05 4.53
N ARG A 113 -3.67 12.96 5.45
CA ARG A 113 -4.15 14.34 5.45
C ARG A 113 -3.75 15.13 4.19
N ILE A 114 -2.64 14.76 3.54
CA ILE A 114 -2.18 15.38 2.30
C ILE A 114 -2.90 14.80 1.08
N SER A 115 -2.92 13.47 0.98
CA SER A 115 -3.40 12.74 -0.22
C SER A 115 -4.92 12.59 -0.27
N ARG A 116 -5.62 12.59 0.86
CA ARG A 116 -7.06 12.34 0.97
C ARG A 116 -7.77 13.38 1.85
N LYS A 117 -7.64 14.66 1.49
CA LYS A 117 -8.05 15.82 2.30
C LYS A 117 -9.49 15.74 2.85
N VAL A 118 -10.47 15.37 2.03
CA VAL A 118 -11.86 15.26 2.46
C VAL A 118 -12.07 14.11 3.42
N LEU A 119 -11.47 12.97 3.11
CA LEU A 119 -11.63 11.76 3.92
C LEU A 119 -10.88 11.88 5.26
N SER A 120 -9.73 12.55 5.29
CA SER A 120 -8.99 12.81 6.52
C SER A 120 -9.76 13.69 7.50
N ASN A 121 -10.53 14.67 7.02
CA ASN A 121 -11.43 15.46 7.88
C ASN A 121 -12.55 14.61 8.50
N LYS A 122 -13.18 13.74 7.69
CA LYS A 122 -14.18 12.80 8.22
C LYS A 122 -13.57 11.86 9.24
N PHE A 123 -12.40 11.32 8.93
CA PHE A 123 -11.67 10.40 9.80
C PHE A 123 -11.28 11.06 11.14
N LEU A 124 -10.82 12.31 11.10
CA LEU A 124 -10.51 13.08 12.30
C LEU A 124 -11.76 13.22 13.22
N GLY A 125 -12.92 13.45 12.64
CA GLY A 125 -14.20 13.47 13.38
C GLY A 125 -14.55 12.11 14.02
N ILE A 126 -14.25 11.01 13.32
CA ILE A 126 -14.44 9.65 13.87
C ILE A 126 -13.46 9.38 15.00
N LEU A 127 -12.20 9.76 14.85
CA LEU A 127 -11.18 9.62 15.89
C LEU A 127 -11.60 10.36 17.17
N LYS A 128 -12.08 11.59 17.04
CA LYS A 128 -12.58 12.37 18.18
C LYS A 128 -13.67 11.65 18.97
N LYS A 129 -14.54 10.91 18.28
CA LYS A 129 -15.67 10.19 18.93
C LYS A 129 -15.27 8.83 19.49
N ARG A 130 -14.30 8.14 18.87
CA ARG A 130 -14.04 6.72 19.14
C ARG A 130 -12.65 6.41 19.67
N ARG A 131 -11.67 7.28 19.43
CA ARG A 131 -10.26 7.08 19.76
C ARG A 131 -9.59 8.41 20.08
N ASN A 132 -9.97 9.01 21.19
CA ASN A 132 -9.56 10.37 21.58
C ASN A 132 -8.03 10.55 21.57
N TYR A 133 -7.27 9.57 22.07
CA TYR A 133 -5.82 9.65 22.09
C TYR A 133 -5.18 9.75 20.69
N LEU A 134 -5.77 9.10 19.66
CA LEU A 134 -5.31 9.25 18.27
C LEU A 134 -5.76 10.58 17.67
N TYR A 135 -6.91 11.10 18.09
CA TYR A 135 -7.34 12.44 17.71
C TYR A 135 -6.36 13.50 18.23
N ASP A 136 -6.02 13.47 19.51
CA ASP A 136 -5.09 14.40 20.13
C ASP A 136 -3.72 14.32 19.46
N ARG A 137 -3.24 13.11 19.19
CA ARG A 137 -1.99 12.87 18.45
C ARG A 137 -2.04 13.43 17.02
N ALA A 138 -3.16 13.28 16.30
CA ALA A 138 -3.33 13.84 14.97
C ALA A 138 -3.32 15.38 14.97
N VAL A 139 -3.96 16.00 15.98
CA VAL A 139 -3.97 17.46 16.17
C VAL A 139 -2.57 17.97 16.52
N ASP A 140 -1.86 17.31 17.42
CA ASP A 140 -0.49 17.65 17.79
C ASP A 140 0.44 17.60 16.56
N LEU A 141 0.36 16.53 15.75
CA LEU A 141 1.11 16.43 14.49
C LEU A 141 0.77 17.54 13.49
N ASN A 142 -0.51 17.94 13.42
CA ASN A 142 -0.91 19.06 12.57
C ASN A 142 -0.28 20.37 13.06
N THR A 143 -0.26 20.58 14.35
CA THR A 143 0.32 21.78 14.98
C THR A 143 1.83 21.83 14.78
N LYS A 144 2.53 20.73 15.05
CA LYS A 144 3.99 20.62 14.87
C LYS A 144 4.42 20.87 13.42
N ASP A 145 3.68 20.30 12.46
CA ASP A 145 3.97 20.46 11.03
C ASP A 145 3.36 21.75 10.44
N LYS A 146 2.74 22.62 11.24
CA LYS A 146 1.99 23.82 10.79
C LYS A 146 0.99 23.52 9.68
N PHE A 147 0.41 22.33 9.70
CA PHE A 147 -0.51 21.84 8.69
C PHE A 147 -1.94 22.31 8.97
N LYS A 148 -2.50 23.11 8.04
CA LYS A 148 -3.88 23.56 8.13
C LYS A 148 -4.80 22.59 7.37
N MET A 149 -5.70 21.92 8.12
CA MET A 149 -6.78 21.13 7.51
C MET A 149 -7.70 22.10 6.74
N LYS A 150 -7.95 21.81 5.44
CA LYS A 150 -8.92 22.62 4.69
C LYS A 150 -10.32 22.35 5.23
N GLY A 151 -10.90 23.34 5.91
CA GLY A 151 -12.30 23.31 6.37
C GLY A 151 -13.26 23.13 5.18
N LYS A 152 -14.44 22.57 5.41
CA LYS A 152 -15.56 22.67 4.49
C LYS A 152 -15.84 24.17 4.30
N LYS A 153 -15.80 24.70 3.07
CA LYS A 153 -16.50 25.93 2.76
C LYS A 153 -17.96 25.68 3.11
N GLY A 154 -18.49 26.37 4.11
CA GLY A 154 -19.87 26.24 4.55
C GLY A 154 -20.80 26.48 3.36
N LYS A 155 -21.63 25.50 3.02
CA LYS A 155 -22.92 25.76 2.41
C LYS A 155 -23.84 26.27 3.51
N PRO A 156 -24.71 27.28 3.25
CA PRO A 156 -25.71 27.72 4.22
C PRO A 156 -26.60 26.53 4.62
N SER A 157 -26.94 26.49 5.91
CA SER A 157 -27.82 25.51 6.51
C SER A 157 -29.21 25.54 5.84
N GLU A 158 -29.60 24.47 5.20
CA GLU A 158 -30.99 24.09 5.04
C GLU A 158 -31.36 23.13 6.18
N LYS A 159 -32.49 23.43 6.76
CA LYS A 159 -33.05 22.93 7.99
C LYS A 159 -33.14 21.40 8.06
N ASP A 160 -33.02 20.94 9.30
CA ASP A 160 -33.34 19.61 9.80
C ASP A 160 -34.61 19.01 9.16
N GLN A 161 -34.42 17.91 8.43
CA GLN A 161 -35.42 16.90 8.22
C GLN A 161 -34.76 15.55 8.43
N GLU A 162 -35.20 14.87 9.49
CA GLU A 162 -34.91 13.46 9.71
C GLU A 162 -35.45 12.63 8.55
N PRO A 163 -34.74 11.64 8.07
CA PRO A 163 -35.32 10.52 7.39
C PRO A 163 -35.30 9.29 8.30
N SER A 164 -36.53 8.78 8.48
CA SER A 164 -36.87 7.47 9.02
C SER A 164 -36.00 6.33 8.44
N SER A 165 -35.79 5.36 9.31
CA SER A 165 -35.24 4.03 9.11
C SER A 165 -35.48 3.39 7.74
N SER A 166 -34.44 2.89 7.06
CA SER A 166 -34.39 1.52 6.54
C SER A 166 -33.09 1.20 5.78
N ASN A 167 -32.60 0.01 6.04
CA ASN A 167 -31.74 -0.84 5.24
C ASN A 167 -30.24 -0.51 5.11
N THR A 168 -29.49 -1.19 5.94
CA THR A 168 -28.09 -1.55 5.81
C THR A 168 -27.85 -2.33 4.52
N THR A 169 -27.13 -1.74 3.56
CA THR A 169 -26.50 -2.48 2.48
C THR A 169 -25.00 -2.41 2.68
N THR A 170 -24.44 -3.52 3.09
CA THR A 170 -22.99 -3.74 3.19
C THR A 170 -22.42 -3.86 1.77
N THR A 171 -21.74 -2.84 1.29
CA THR A 171 -21.03 -2.92 0.03
C THR A 171 -19.64 -3.48 0.30
N LEU A 172 -19.46 -4.74 -0.02
CA LEU A 172 -18.16 -5.40 -0.10
C LEU A 172 -17.41 -4.87 -1.32
N PHE A 173 -16.22 -4.30 -1.10
CA PHE A 173 -15.31 -3.97 -2.17
C PHE A 173 -14.78 -5.27 -2.78
N SER A 174 -15.25 -5.62 -3.95
CA SER A 174 -14.65 -6.68 -4.77
C SER A 174 -13.41 -6.13 -5.46
N SER A 175 -12.27 -6.72 -5.16
CA SER A 175 -11.06 -6.59 -5.97
C SER A 175 -11.28 -7.41 -7.26
N SER A 176 -11.30 -6.74 -8.40
CA SER A 176 -11.37 -7.38 -9.70
C SER A 176 -10.12 -8.22 -9.95
N ALA A 177 -10.29 -9.54 -9.93
CA ALA A 177 -9.34 -10.46 -10.49
C ALA A 177 -9.60 -10.51 -12.01
N SER A 178 -8.63 -10.09 -12.81
CA SER A 178 -8.66 -10.29 -14.24
C SER A 178 -8.29 -11.75 -14.56
N THR A 179 -9.26 -12.57 -14.88
CA THR A 179 -9.06 -13.89 -15.47
C THR A 179 -8.91 -13.70 -16.97
N SER A 180 -7.70 -13.94 -17.50
CA SER A 180 -7.50 -14.14 -18.92
C SER A 180 -7.87 -15.57 -19.27
N SER A 181 -8.98 -15.76 -19.95
CA SER A 181 -9.36 -17.02 -20.58
C SER A 181 -8.56 -17.22 -21.86
N SER A 182 -7.69 -18.21 -21.88
CA SER A 182 -7.11 -18.74 -23.10
C SER A 182 -8.12 -19.67 -23.76
N SER A 183 -8.55 -19.33 -24.97
CA SER A 183 -9.33 -20.19 -25.84
C SER A 183 -8.42 -21.16 -26.55
N ASP A 184 -8.54 -22.45 -26.26
CA ASP A 184 -8.05 -23.53 -27.07
C ASP A 184 -8.83 -23.57 -28.38
N SER A 185 -8.14 -23.46 -29.49
CA SER A 185 -8.61 -23.87 -30.80
C SER A 185 -7.77 -25.04 -31.31
N SER A 186 -8.31 -26.23 -31.16
CA SER A 186 -7.88 -27.43 -31.84
C SER A 186 -8.29 -27.34 -33.32
N SER A 187 -7.37 -27.59 -34.25
CA SER A 187 -7.68 -28.01 -35.59
C SER A 187 -6.53 -28.82 -36.19
N SER A 188 -6.87 -30.08 -36.46
CA SER A 188 -6.28 -31.02 -37.46
C SER A 188 -4.79 -31.26 -37.41
#